data_447abaa6f73827c429955ad11fcea8f4
#
_entry.id   447abaa6f73827c429955ad11fcea8f4
#
_cell.length_a   1.000
_cell.length_b   1.000
_cell.length_c   1.000
_cell.angle_alpha   90.00
_cell.angle_beta   90.00
_cell.angle_gamma   90.00
#
_symmetry.space_group_name_H-M   'P 1'
#
loop_
_entity.id
_entity.type
_entity.pdbx_description
1 polymer ?
#
loop_
_entity_poly.entity_id
_entity_poly.type
_entity_poly.pdbx_seq_one_letter_code
_entity_poly.pdbx_strand_id
1 'polypeptide(L)'
;VSGASWNPAWSTQARFAVYYAPSRESAWWQAGSAWLGRDAQSGERCAPPQPPGLARALAELTDAPRRYGWHGTLVAPFRLADGLTHDDVLAKASAWALTQRAFALPVEAATLGDFVALRPAGSHGEARMREVAASALQALDALRAQPSAADLARRLAAPLSERQRSLLLQWGYPYVFDEFRFHMTLSNSLADAGERATLLAWWRQRTPALGPLMIDHAALFVEPAPGEPFVLWQRLPFCSDAPENESHNQVSQP
;
A
#
# COMPACT_ATOMS: atom_id res chain seq x y z
N VAL A 1 11.76 -15.90 5.13
CA VAL A 1 10.37 -15.40 4.96
C VAL A 1 9.67 -15.62 6.30
N SER A 2 9.67 -14.62 7.19
CA SER A 2 8.94 -14.70 8.45
C SER A 2 7.63 -13.94 8.30
N GLY A 3 6.61 -14.63 7.78
CA GLY A 3 5.24 -14.16 7.86
C GLY A 3 4.62 -14.62 9.18
N ALA A 4 3.69 -13.82 9.72
CA ALA A 4 2.86 -14.28 10.83
C ALA A 4 1.95 -15.42 10.35
N SER A 5 1.76 -16.45 11.18
CA SER A 5 0.74 -17.47 10.92
C SER A 5 -0.64 -16.82 10.88
N TRP A 6 -1.58 -17.45 10.17
CA TRP A 6 -2.98 -17.03 10.22
C TRP A 6 -3.48 -17.07 11.67
N ASN A 7 -4.16 -16.01 12.09
CA ASN A 7 -4.76 -15.99 13.40
C ASN A 7 -6.21 -16.52 13.33
N PRO A 8 -6.50 -17.69 13.92
CA PRO A 8 -7.85 -18.29 13.87
C PRO A 8 -8.94 -17.42 14.50
N ALA A 9 -8.57 -16.44 15.34
CA ALA A 9 -9.52 -15.50 15.94
C ALA A 9 -10.00 -14.40 14.97
N TRP A 10 -9.42 -14.31 13.77
CA TRP A 10 -9.88 -13.33 12.78
C TRP A 10 -11.26 -13.71 12.24
N SER A 11 -12.10 -12.69 12.13
CA SER A 11 -13.49 -12.84 11.70
C SER A 11 -13.61 -13.44 10.30
N THR A 12 -14.68 -14.17 10.03
CA THR A 12 -15.10 -14.57 8.69
C THR A 12 -15.44 -13.35 7.80
N GLN A 13 -15.62 -12.17 8.42
CA GLN A 13 -15.80 -10.88 7.74
C GLN A 13 -14.50 -10.13 7.52
N ALA A 14 -13.34 -10.76 7.77
CA ALA A 14 -12.04 -10.16 7.52
C ALA A 14 -11.92 -9.67 6.08
N ARG A 15 -11.22 -8.54 5.89
CA ARG A 15 -10.90 -8.01 4.58
C ARG A 15 -9.42 -8.11 4.32
N PHE A 16 -9.08 -8.47 3.11
CA PHE A 16 -7.71 -8.54 2.61
C PHE A 16 -7.40 -7.33 1.74
N ALA A 17 -6.15 -6.91 1.75
CA ALA A 17 -5.65 -5.88 0.85
C ALA A 17 -4.24 -6.26 0.38
N VAL A 18 -3.88 -5.89 -0.84
CA VAL A 18 -2.49 -5.96 -1.30
C VAL A 18 -1.91 -4.56 -1.32
N TYR A 19 -0.89 -4.35 -0.52
CA TYR A 19 -0.22 -3.07 -0.35
C TYR A 19 1.26 -3.20 -0.67
N TYR A 20 1.89 -2.10 -0.98
CA TYR A 20 3.31 -1.93 -0.76
C TYR A 20 3.54 -1.44 0.67
N ALA A 21 4.51 -2.01 1.35
CA ALA A 21 4.97 -1.54 2.66
C ALA A 21 6.48 -1.73 2.72
N PRO A 22 7.29 -0.70 3.04
CA PRO A 22 8.74 -0.85 3.09
C PRO A 22 9.18 -1.99 4.02
N SER A 23 10.35 -2.61 3.78
CA SER A 23 10.87 -3.65 4.67
C SER A 23 11.01 -3.12 6.10
N ARG A 24 10.81 -3.99 7.09
CA ARG A 24 10.74 -3.60 8.51
C ARG A 24 12.03 -2.92 8.99
N GLU A 25 13.16 -3.33 8.46
CA GLU A 25 14.48 -2.84 8.80
C GLU A 25 14.81 -1.50 8.13
N SER A 26 14.01 -1.08 7.15
CA SER A 26 14.26 0.15 6.40
C SER A 26 13.97 1.41 7.21
N ALA A 27 14.74 2.47 6.95
CA ALA A 27 14.47 3.79 7.51
C ALA A 27 13.08 4.32 7.13
N TRP A 28 12.54 3.93 5.97
CA TRP A 28 11.20 4.27 5.53
C TRP A 28 10.11 3.65 6.40
N TRP A 29 10.27 2.38 6.81
CA TRP A 29 9.30 1.74 7.71
C TRP A 29 9.30 2.40 9.08
N GLN A 30 10.48 2.67 9.63
CA GLN A 30 10.63 3.31 10.92
C GLN A 30 10.03 4.72 10.92
N ALA A 31 10.36 5.53 9.90
CA ALA A 31 9.85 6.89 9.77
C ALA A 31 8.32 6.92 9.62
N GLY A 32 7.76 6.04 8.78
CA GLY A 32 6.33 6.00 8.53
C GLY A 32 5.51 5.43 9.68
N SER A 33 6.00 4.36 10.35
CA SER A 33 5.36 3.79 11.53
C SER A 33 5.37 4.78 12.70
N ALA A 34 6.49 5.46 12.93
CA ALA A 34 6.56 6.54 13.92
C ALA A 34 5.61 7.70 13.56
N TRP A 35 5.56 8.11 12.29
CA TRP A 35 4.66 9.16 11.83
C TRP A 35 3.19 8.85 12.11
N LEU A 36 2.77 7.63 11.81
CA LEU A 36 1.40 7.19 12.08
C LEU A 36 1.17 6.79 13.54
N GLY A 37 2.23 6.66 14.35
CA GLY A 37 2.14 6.25 15.76
C GLY A 37 1.84 4.77 15.97
N ARG A 38 2.02 3.92 14.93
CA ARG A 38 1.75 2.48 15.00
C ARG A 38 2.58 1.70 13.98
N ASP A 39 3.19 0.60 14.44
CA ASP A 39 3.75 -0.45 13.58
C ASP A 39 2.62 -1.42 13.18
N ALA A 40 2.31 -1.52 11.89
CA ALA A 40 1.24 -2.38 11.40
C ALA A 40 1.59 -3.87 11.41
N GLN A 41 2.86 -4.23 11.59
CA GLN A 41 3.31 -5.63 11.65
C GLN A 41 3.27 -6.19 13.07
N SER A 42 3.75 -5.42 14.06
CA SER A 42 3.72 -5.84 15.47
C SER A 42 2.45 -5.40 16.21
N GLY A 43 1.74 -4.40 15.70
CA GLY A 43 0.62 -3.76 16.38
C GLY A 43 1.05 -2.75 17.44
N GLU A 44 2.36 -2.63 17.71
CA GLU A 44 2.90 -1.77 18.76
C GLU A 44 2.72 -0.29 18.46
N ARG A 45 2.58 0.49 19.54
CA ARG A 45 2.57 1.96 19.45
C ARG A 45 3.97 2.47 19.21
N CYS A 46 4.11 3.40 18.27
CA CYS A 46 5.33 4.14 18.00
C CYS A 46 5.20 5.57 18.51
N ALA A 47 6.26 6.14 19.08
CA ALA A 47 6.27 7.54 19.47
C ALA A 47 6.26 8.43 18.21
N PRO A 48 5.22 9.26 17.99
CA PRO A 48 5.18 10.13 16.82
C PRO A 48 6.16 11.30 16.97
N PRO A 49 6.75 11.77 15.85
CA PRO A 49 7.54 12.98 15.88
C PRO A 49 6.65 14.20 16.17
N GLN A 50 7.29 15.31 16.49
CA GLN A 50 6.61 16.57 16.75
C GLN A 50 7.04 17.62 15.71
N PRO A 51 6.37 17.68 14.55
CA PRO A 51 6.64 18.73 13.56
C PRO A 51 6.40 20.12 14.18
N PRO A 52 7.39 21.04 14.13
CA PRO A 52 7.21 22.36 14.69
C PRO A 52 6.13 23.14 13.93
N GLY A 53 5.34 23.93 14.67
CA GLY A 53 4.30 24.79 14.09
C GLY A 53 2.95 24.12 13.83
N LEU A 54 2.74 22.87 14.27
CA LEU A 54 1.40 22.27 14.27
C LEU A 54 0.58 22.79 15.44
N ALA A 55 -0.65 23.24 15.16
CA ALA A 55 -1.61 23.65 16.19
C ALA A 55 -2.25 22.45 16.89
N ARG A 56 -2.46 21.36 16.17
CA ARG A 56 -3.01 20.11 16.69
C ARG A 56 -1.93 19.03 16.79
N ALA A 57 -2.17 18.05 17.67
CA ALA A 57 -1.27 16.90 17.77
C ALA A 57 -1.23 16.09 16.46
N LEU A 58 -0.04 15.63 16.03
CA LEU A 58 0.10 14.82 14.83
C LEU A 58 -0.81 13.59 14.86
N ALA A 59 -1.05 13.04 16.04
CA ALA A 59 -1.92 11.88 16.22
C ALA A 59 -3.39 12.15 15.79
N GLU A 60 -3.87 13.37 15.91
CA GLU A 60 -5.21 13.78 15.45
C GLU A 60 -5.26 13.98 13.94
N LEU A 61 -4.14 14.38 13.35
CA LEU A 61 -4.01 14.64 11.92
C LEU A 61 -3.77 13.36 11.10
N THR A 62 -3.53 12.23 11.77
CA THR A 62 -3.15 10.94 11.14
C THR A 62 -3.99 9.75 11.63
N ASP A 63 -5.11 9.97 12.29
CA ASP A 63 -5.91 8.87 12.86
C ASP A 63 -6.52 7.95 11.79
N ALA A 64 -7.00 8.51 10.67
CA ALA A 64 -7.52 7.73 9.57
C ALA A 64 -6.45 6.85 8.88
N PRO A 65 -5.29 7.36 8.41
CA PRO A 65 -4.24 6.52 7.83
C PRO A 65 -3.60 5.57 8.85
N ARG A 66 -3.54 5.91 10.15
CA ARG A 66 -3.04 5.02 11.21
C ARG A 66 -3.75 3.69 11.24
N ARG A 67 -5.06 3.66 10.98
CA ARG A 67 -5.85 2.44 10.95
C ARG A 67 -5.31 1.44 9.93
N TYR A 68 -4.84 1.91 8.79
CA TYR A 68 -4.30 1.06 7.72
C TYR A 68 -2.82 0.71 7.93
N GLY A 69 -2.09 1.51 8.71
CA GLY A 69 -0.64 1.40 8.87
C GLY A 69 0.14 2.05 7.72
N TRP A 70 1.45 1.99 7.78
CA TRP A 70 2.34 2.60 6.79
C TRP A 70 2.36 1.78 5.50
N HIS A 71 1.71 2.27 4.45
CA HIS A 71 1.51 1.52 3.20
C HIS A 71 1.24 2.42 2.00
N GLY A 72 1.37 1.83 0.80
CA GLY A 72 0.78 2.32 -0.45
C GLY A 72 -0.11 1.25 -1.05
N THR A 73 -1.35 1.59 -1.40
CA THR A 73 -2.34 0.63 -1.91
C THR A 73 -1.98 0.15 -3.32
N LEU A 74 -1.99 -1.18 -3.54
CA LEU A 74 -1.98 -1.81 -4.88
C LEU A 74 -3.36 -2.38 -5.21
N VAL A 75 -3.96 -3.14 -4.28
CA VAL A 75 -5.35 -3.61 -4.37
C VAL A 75 -6.09 -3.19 -3.10
N ALA A 76 -7.16 -2.41 -3.29
CA ALA A 76 -7.99 -1.92 -2.19
C ALA A 76 -8.63 -3.07 -1.39
N PRO A 77 -8.99 -2.85 -0.11
CA PRO A 77 -9.57 -3.89 0.74
C PRO A 77 -10.80 -4.57 0.14
N PHE A 78 -10.78 -5.91 0.14
CA PHE A 78 -11.85 -6.77 -0.37
C PHE A 78 -12.14 -7.93 0.58
N ARG A 79 -13.36 -8.48 0.50
CA ARG A 79 -13.71 -9.76 1.11
C ARG A 79 -13.45 -10.88 0.13
N LEU A 80 -13.25 -12.09 0.62
CA LEU A 80 -13.12 -13.27 -0.23
C LEU A 80 -14.47 -13.65 -0.83
N ALA A 81 -14.42 -14.18 -2.04
CA ALA A 81 -15.55 -14.87 -2.64
C ALA A 81 -15.86 -16.16 -1.86
N ASP A 82 -17.11 -16.60 -1.93
CA ASP A 82 -17.58 -17.76 -1.21
C ASP A 82 -16.76 -19.02 -1.54
N GLY A 83 -16.48 -19.81 -0.52
CA GLY A 83 -15.71 -21.05 -0.64
C GLY A 83 -14.19 -20.89 -0.70
N LEU A 84 -13.67 -19.65 -0.72
CA LEU A 84 -12.24 -19.36 -0.69
C LEU A 84 -11.73 -19.10 0.73
N THR A 85 -10.45 -19.40 0.92
CA THR A 85 -9.76 -19.29 2.21
C THR A 85 -8.63 -18.28 2.16
N HIS A 86 -8.06 -17.98 3.29
CA HIS A 86 -6.85 -17.16 3.37
C HIS A 86 -5.65 -17.81 2.68
N ASP A 87 -5.58 -19.16 2.62
CA ASP A 87 -4.51 -19.87 1.92
C ASP A 87 -4.60 -19.65 0.40
N ASP A 88 -5.81 -19.58 -0.16
CA ASP A 88 -6.01 -19.26 -1.57
C ASP A 88 -5.49 -17.86 -1.90
N VAL A 89 -5.74 -16.88 -1.01
CA VAL A 89 -5.19 -15.51 -1.17
C VAL A 89 -3.68 -15.53 -1.11
N LEU A 90 -3.11 -16.20 -0.12
CA LEU A 90 -1.66 -16.25 0.06
C LEU A 90 -0.99 -16.91 -1.15
N ALA A 91 -1.51 -18.05 -1.60
CA ALA A 91 -0.97 -18.77 -2.74
C ALA A 91 -1.02 -17.93 -4.02
N LYS A 92 -2.19 -17.33 -4.30
CA LYS A 92 -2.38 -16.55 -5.53
C LYS A 92 -1.57 -15.25 -5.52
N ALA A 93 -1.55 -14.54 -4.39
CA ALA A 93 -0.78 -13.30 -4.25
C ALA A 93 0.73 -13.56 -4.31
N SER A 94 1.22 -14.66 -3.71
CA SER A 94 2.62 -15.07 -3.80
C SER A 94 3.01 -15.41 -5.25
N ALA A 95 2.19 -16.19 -5.95
CA ALA A 95 2.43 -16.51 -7.35
C ALA A 95 2.49 -15.26 -8.23
N TRP A 96 1.57 -14.29 -8.02
CA TRP A 96 1.63 -13.00 -8.70
C TRP A 96 2.89 -12.22 -8.36
N ALA A 97 3.27 -12.12 -7.08
CA ALA A 97 4.45 -11.35 -6.66
C ALA A 97 5.73 -11.86 -7.34
N LEU A 98 5.89 -13.17 -7.50
CA LEU A 98 7.03 -13.78 -8.21
C LEU A 98 7.09 -13.44 -9.71
N THR A 99 6.03 -12.89 -10.30
CA THR A 99 6.07 -12.38 -11.68
C THR A 99 6.56 -10.93 -11.77
N GLN A 100 6.69 -10.25 -10.63
CA GLN A 100 7.11 -8.85 -10.57
C GLN A 100 8.63 -8.75 -10.42
N ARG A 101 9.21 -7.65 -10.91
CA ARG A 101 10.62 -7.32 -10.74
C ARG A 101 10.80 -6.14 -9.80
N ALA A 102 11.84 -6.18 -8.99
CA ALA A 102 12.20 -5.09 -8.09
C ALA A 102 12.64 -3.82 -8.86
N PHE A 103 12.37 -2.65 -8.29
CA PHE A 103 12.84 -1.36 -8.82
C PHE A 103 12.88 -0.30 -7.71
N ALA A 104 13.73 0.71 -7.91
CA ALA A 104 13.77 1.89 -7.07
C ALA A 104 12.71 2.89 -7.54
N LEU A 105 11.94 3.44 -6.60
CA LEU A 105 10.89 4.43 -6.84
C LEU A 105 11.23 5.73 -6.13
N PRO A 106 11.78 6.73 -6.83
CA PRO A 106 11.88 8.08 -6.28
C PRO A 106 10.49 8.61 -5.91
N VAL A 107 10.38 9.19 -4.70
CA VAL A 107 9.12 9.73 -4.20
C VAL A 107 9.29 11.15 -3.69
N GLU A 108 8.20 11.90 -3.71
CA GLU A 108 8.11 13.25 -3.16
C GLU A 108 6.88 13.40 -2.28
N ALA A 109 6.95 14.29 -1.30
CA ALA A 109 5.78 14.69 -0.54
C ALA A 109 4.99 15.75 -1.32
N ALA A 110 3.69 15.51 -1.48
CA ALA A 110 2.77 16.36 -2.21
C ALA A 110 1.41 16.44 -1.50
N THR A 111 0.65 17.48 -1.83
CA THR A 111 -0.76 17.58 -1.47
C THR A 111 -1.60 16.91 -2.55
N LEU A 112 -2.50 16.03 -2.16
CA LEU A 112 -3.47 15.36 -3.02
C LEU A 112 -4.88 15.74 -2.54
N GLY A 113 -5.55 16.68 -3.23
CA GLY A 113 -6.76 17.29 -2.69
C GLY A 113 -6.49 17.94 -1.34
N ASP A 114 -7.21 17.51 -0.30
CA ASP A 114 -7.10 18.06 1.06
C ASP A 114 -6.17 17.26 1.99
N PHE A 115 -5.41 16.28 1.50
CA PHE A 115 -4.48 15.52 2.34
C PHE A 115 -3.05 15.55 1.79
N VAL A 116 -2.11 15.22 2.67
CA VAL A 116 -0.69 15.10 2.32
C VAL A 116 -0.32 13.64 2.13
N ALA A 117 0.49 13.34 1.11
CA ALA A 117 0.96 12.00 0.82
C ALA A 117 2.36 12.00 0.19
N LEU A 118 3.05 10.87 0.23
CA LEU A 118 4.16 10.59 -0.67
C LEU A 118 3.58 10.03 -1.98
N ARG A 119 4.10 10.50 -3.11
CA ARG A 119 3.78 10.01 -4.45
C ARG A 119 5.06 9.79 -5.26
N PRO A 120 5.02 9.04 -6.36
CA PRO A 120 6.16 8.98 -7.28
C PRO A 120 6.58 10.37 -7.75
N ALA A 121 7.88 10.62 -7.79
CA ALA A 121 8.46 11.92 -8.18
C ALA A 121 8.48 12.17 -9.70
N GLY A 122 7.82 11.33 -10.50
CA GLY A 122 7.77 11.49 -11.95
C GLY A 122 6.88 10.48 -12.64
N SER A 123 6.52 10.78 -13.88
CA SER A 123 5.58 10.00 -14.70
C SER A 123 5.99 8.54 -14.93
N HIS A 124 7.30 8.27 -15.03
CA HIS A 124 7.79 6.90 -15.18
C HIS A 124 7.47 6.04 -13.94
N GLY A 125 7.72 6.56 -12.74
CA GLY A 125 7.37 5.88 -11.50
C GLY A 125 5.85 5.70 -11.34
N GLU A 126 5.05 6.69 -11.72
CA GLU A 126 3.60 6.60 -11.73
C GLU A 126 3.10 5.50 -12.67
N ALA A 127 3.64 5.43 -13.90
CA ALA A 127 3.29 4.40 -14.87
C ALA A 127 3.66 3.00 -14.36
N ARG A 128 4.88 2.85 -13.81
CA ARG A 128 5.34 1.57 -13.29
C ARG A 128 4.48 1.06 -12.13
N MET A 129 4.16 1.94 -11.18
CA MET A 129 3.27 1.56 -10.06
C MET A 129 1.84 1.24 -10.52
N ARG A 130 1.35 1.89 -11.57
CA ARG A 130 0.05 1.59 -12.18
C ARG A 130 0.05 0.20 -12.81
N GLU A 131 1.11 -0.19 -13.51
CA GLU A 131 1.27 -1.53 -14.08
C GLU A 131 1.26 -2.61 -12.99
N VAL A 132 2.04 -2.42 -11.92
CA VAL A 132 2.09 -3.33 -10.77
C VAL A 132 0.70 -3.48 -10.13
N ALA A 133 0.01 -2.37 -9.87
CA ALA A 133 -1.33 -2.40 -9.25
C ALA A 133 -2.38 -3.04 -10.18
N ALA A 134 -2.33 -2.74 -11.48
CA ALA A 134 -3.24 -3.33 -12.46
C ALA A 134 -3.05 -4.85 -12.56
N SER A 135 -1.79 -5.32 -12.64
CA SER A 135 -1.48 -6.75 -12.69
C SER A 135 -1.89 -7.48 -11.40
N ALA A 136 -1.70 -6.85 -10.22
CA ALA A 136 -2.16 -7.40 -8.95
C ALA A 136 -3.68 -7.55 -8.91
N LEU A 137 -4.41 -6.50 -9.29
CA LEU A 137 -5.87 -6.53 -9.33
C LEU A 137 -6.40 -7.63 -10.24
N GLN A 138 -5.86 -7.75 -11.46
CA GLN A 138 -6.25 -8.78 -12.42
C GLN A 138 -5.94 -10.19 -11.93
N ALA A 139 -4.76 -10.39 -11.35
CA ALA A 139 -4.37 -11.71 -10.84
C ALA A 139 -5.25 -12.19 -9.68
N LEU A 140 -5.75 -11.25 -8.87
CA LEU A 140 -6.52 -11.56 -7.66
C LEU A 140 -8.04 -11.39 -7.84
N ASP A 141 -8.51 -11.04 -9.03
CA ASP A 141 -9.93 -10.70 -9.25
C ASP A 141 -10.89 -11.84 -8.86
N ALA A 142 -10.56 -13.06 -9.25
CA ALA A 142 -11.37 -14.25 -8.94
C ALA A 142 -11.48 -14.55 -7.42
N LEU A 143 -10.60 -13.98 -6.59
CA LEU A 143 -10.65 -14.15 -5.13
C LEU A 143 -11.59 -13.15 -4.45
N ARG A 144 -12.01 -12.12 -5.15
CA ARG A 144 -12.71 -10.97 -4.58
C ARG A 144 -14.22 -11.18 -4.64
N ALA A 145 -14.87 -11.13 -3.48
CA ALA A 145 -16.32 -11.08 -3.43
C ALA A 145 -16.83 -9.81 -4.16
N GLN A 146 -17.94 -9.94 -4.85
CA GLN A 146 -18.62 -8.80 -5.42
C GLN A 146 -19.05 -7.83 -4.30
N PRO A 147 -18.96 -6.50 -4.52
CA PRO A 147 -19.45 -5.53 -3.56
C PRO A 147 -20.93 -5.77 -3.27
N SER A 148 -21.33 -5.62 -2.01
CA SER A 148 -22.76 -5.64 -1.67
C SER A 148 -23.50 -4.46 -2.35
N ALA A 149 -24.81 -4.60 -2.55
CA ALA A 149 -25.62 -3.52 -3.09
C ALA A 149 -25.49 -2.22 -2.26
N ALA A 150 -25.40 -2.36 -0.93
CA ALA A 150 -25.21 -1.23 -0.01
C ALA A 150 -23.82 -0.57 -0.19
N ASP A 151 -22.75 -1.38 -0.34
CA ASP A 151 -21.40 -0.84 -0.59
C ASP A 151 -21.34 -0.13 -1.95
N LEU A 152 -21.95 -0.71 -2.96
CA LEU A 152 -22.02 -0.11 -4.29
C LEU A 152 -22.81 1.21 -4.27
N ALA A 153 -23.99 1.24 -3.65
CA ALA A 153 -24.79 2.45 -3.52
C ALA A 153 -24.05 3.56 -2.79
N ARG A 154 -23.37 3.24 -1.68
CA ARG A 154 -22.55 4.19 -0.92
C ARG A 154 -21.42 4.79 -1.77
N ARG A 155 -20.74 3.98 -2.59
CA ARG A 155 -19.66 4.46 -3.46
C ARG A 155 -20.18 5.28 -4.64
N LEU A 156 -21.33 4.91 -5.21
CA LEU A 156 -21.98 5.65 -6.30
C LEU A 156 -22.52 7.02 -5.87
N ALA A 157 -22.74 7.22 -4.56
CA ALA A 157 -23.15 8.52 -4.01
C ALA A 157 -22.01 9.57 -4.04
N ALA A 158 -20.74 9.15 -4.21
CA ALA A 158 -19.63 10.07 -4.37
C ALA A 158 -19.64 10.72 -5.78
N PRO A 159 -19.06 11.92 -5.94
CA PRO A 159 -18.96 12.60 -7.24
C PRO A 159 -17.93 11.90 -8.14
N LEU A 160 -18.31 10.78 -8.75
CA LEU A 160 -17.47 10.00 -9.65
C LEU A 160 -17.66 10.45 -11.11
N SER A 161 -16.56 10.46 -11.88
CA SER A 161 -16.62 10.58 -13.35
C SER A 161 -17.31 9.35 -13.96
N GLU A 162 -17.73 9.43 -15.24
CA GLU A 162 -18.28 8.27 -15.96
C GLU A 162 -17.27 7.11 -16.00
N ARG A 163 -15.99 7.41 -16.22
CA ARG A 163 -14.93 6.42 -16.21
C ARG A 163 -14.82 5.72 -14.84
N GLN A 164 -14.81 6.49 -13.76
CA GLN A 164 -14.76 5.96 -12.40
C GLN A 164 -16.00 5.14 -12.05
N ARG A 165 -17.18 5.54 -12.51
CA ARG A 165 -18.42 4.74 -12.36
C ARG A 165 -18.31 3.40 -13.08
N SER A 166 -17.84 3.40 -14.33
CA SER A 166 -17.61 2.17 -15.10
C SER A 166 -16.64 1.23 -14.40
N LEU A 167 -15.52 1.75 -13.93
CA LEU A 167 -14.53 0.96 -13.18
C LEU A 167 -15.08 0.42 -11.86
N LEU A 168 -15.87 1.23 -11.13
CA LEU A 168 -16.53 0.79 -9.90
C LEU A 168 -17.49 -0.37 -10.16
N LEU A 169 -18.30 -0.30 -11.23
CA LEU A 169 -19.25 -1.35 -11.57
C LEU A 169 -18.56 -2.63 -12.01
N GLN A 170 -17.46 -2.50 -12.76
CA GLN A 170 -16.71 -3.66 -13.29
C GLN A 170 -15.80 -4.30 -12.25
N TRP A 171 -15.09 -3.48 -11.45
CA TRP A 171 -14.00 -3.93 -10.57
C TRP A 171 -14.28 -3.73 -9.08
N GLY A 172 -15.45 -3.20 -8.72
CA GLY A 172 -15.83 -2.93 -7.33
C GLY A 172 -15.08 -1.75 -6.69
N TYR A 173 -14.19 -1.05 -7.43
CA TYR A 173 -13.44 0.10 -6.95
C TYR A 173 -13.16 1.10 -8.10
N PRO A 174 -13.36 2.42 -7.90
CA PRO A 174 -13.29 3.37 -9.00
C PRO A 174 -11.87 3.81 -9.38
N TYR A 175 -10.91 3.70 -8.46
CA TYR A 175 -9.54 4.21 -8.64
C TYR A 175 -8.58 3.09 -8.99
N VAL A 176 -8.81 2.44 -10.14
CA VAL A 176 -7.99 1.36 -10.69
C VAL A 176 -7.53 1.71 -12.11
N PHE A 177 -6.55 1.01 -12.65
CA PHE A 177 -5.99 1.20 -13.99
C PHE A 177 -5.59 2.65 -14.29
N ASP A 178 -6.19 3.30 -15.27
CA ASP A 178 -5.94 4.69 -15.67
C ASP A 178 -6.30 5.72 -14.60
N GLU A 179 -7.23 5.38 -13.72
CA GLU A 179 -7.61 6.21 -12.55
C GLU A 179 -6.75 5.94 -11.31
N PHE A 180 -5.87 4.93 -11.35
CA PHE A 180 -4.99 4.61 -10.22
C PHE A 180 -3.90 5.67 -10.03
N ARG A 181 -3.68 6.05 -8.78
CA ARG A 181 -2.60 6.96 -8.36
C ARG A 181 -1.93 6.39 -7.12
N PHE A 182 -0.71 5.90 -7.29
CA PHE A 182 0.06 5.40 -6.14
C PHE A 182 0.37 6.54 -5.18
N HIS A 183 0.09 6.30 -3.92
CA HIS A 183 0.45 7.22 -2.84
C HIS A 183 0.55 6.48 -1.50
N MET A 184 1.36 7.04 -0.59
CA MET A 184 1.41 6.64 0.81
C MET A 184 0.89 7.82 1.66
N THR A 185 -0.22 7.62 2.35
CA THR A 185 -0.97 8.69 3.01
C THR A 185 -0.26 9.16 4.28
N LEU A 186 -0.07 10.47 4.39
CA LEU A 186 0.60 11.13 5.49
C LEU A 186 -0.36 11.86 6.45
N SER A 187 -1.58 12.15 6.02
CA SER A 187 -2.55 12.85 6.86
C SER A 187 -3.99 12.46 6.55
N ASN A 188 -4.88 12.81 7.45
CA ASN A 188 -6.31 12.92 7.14
C ASN A 188 -6.56 13.96 6.05
N SER A 189 -7.80 14.04 5.56
CA SER A 189 -8.27 15.26 4.86
C SER A 189 -8.26 16.42 5.86
N LEU A 190 -7.52 17.47 5.55
CA LEU A 190 -7.31 18.64 6.40
C LEU A 190 -7.80 19.90 5.67
N ALA A 191 -8.77 20.58 6.24
CA ALA A 191 -9.25 21.85 5.69
C ALA A 191 -8.19 22.97 5.83
N ASP A 192 -7.39 22.94 6.90
CA ASP A 192 -6.37 23.95 7.18
C ASP A 192 -5.16 23.79 6.24
N ALA A 193 -4.93 24.79 5.41
CA ALA A 193 -3.81 24.84 4.49
C ALA A 193 -2.45 25.00 5.20
N GLY A 194 -2.41 25.64 6.36
CA GLY A 194 -1.20 25.81 7.18
C GLY A 194 -0.73 24.48 7.76
N GLU A 195 -1.66 23.66 8.26
CA GLU A 195 -1.33 22.30 8.71
C GLU A 195 -0.78 21.45 7.56
N ARG A 196 -1.47 21.45 6.39
CA ARG A 196 -0.96 20.75 5.20
C ARG A 196 0.45 21.21 4.82
N ALA A 197 0.70 22.52 4.83
CA ALA A 197 2.01 23.08 4.50
C ALA A 197 3.09 22.64 5.50
N THR A 198 2.78 22.61 6.80
CA THR A 198 3.69 22.15 7.86
C THR A 198 4.06 20.68 7.69
N LEU A 199 3.06 19.80 7.47
CA LEU A 199 3.30 18.38 7.23
C LEU A 199 4.11 18.13 5.95
N LEU A 200 3.79 18.86 4.90
CA LEU A 200 4.49 18.81 3.62
C LEU A 200 5.96 19.23 3.76
N ALA A 201 6.24 20.33 4.44
CA ALA A 201 7.59 20.82 4.69
C ALA A 201 8.42 19.80 5.50
N TRP A 202 7.82 19.22 6.53
CA TRP A 202 8.45 18.18 7.34
C TRP A 202 8.95 16.99 6.51
N TRP A 203 8.11 16.46 5.62
CA TRP A 203 8.47 15.32 4.78
C TRP A 203 9.41 15.70 3.66
N ARG A 204 9.25 16.87 3.02
CA ARG A 204 10.17 17.36 1.98
C ARG A 204 11.61 17.47 2.48
N GLN A 205 11.78 17.86 3.73
CA GLN A 205 13.10 17.95 4.34
C GLN A 205 13.74 16.58 4.56
N ARG A 206 12.93 15.53 4.78
CA ARG A 206 13.40 14.18 5.15
C ARG A 206 13.52 13.20 4.01
N THR A 207 12.65 13.32 3.05
CA THR A 207 12.60 12.41 1.88
C THR A 207 13.96 12.25 1.18
N PRO A 208 14.78 13.29 0.97
CA PRO A 208 16.09 13.12 0.32
C PRO A 208 17.06 12.21 1.10
N ALA A 209 17.05 12.28 2.42
CA ALA A 209 17.93 11.44 3.25
C ALA A 209 17.44 9.98 3.33
N LEU A 210 16.15 9.73 3.13
CA LEU A 210 15.60 8.38 3.10
C LEU A 210 15.84 7.67 1.75
N GLY A 211 16.14 8.42 0.70
CA GLY A 211 16.36 7.89 -0.64
C GLY A 211 15.08 7.38 -1.32
N PRO A 212 15.18 6.64 -2.44
CA PRO A 212 14.03 6.06 -3.10
C PRO A 212 13.41 4.92 -2.28
N LEU A 213 12.11 4.68 -2.47
CA LEU A 213 11.48 3.45 -2.00
C LEU A 213 11.98 2.28 -2.84
N MET A 214 12.36 1.17 -2.22
CA MET A 214 12.66 -0.07 -2.92
C MET A 214 11.38 -0.89 -3.04
N ILE A 215 10.85 -0.97 -4.26
CA ILE A 215 9.65 -1.76 -4.57
C ILE A 215 10.13 -3.17 -4.96
N ASP A 216 10.46 -3.97 -3.95
CA ASP A 216 11.02 -5.31 -4.08
C ASP A 216 10.10 -6.40 -3.50
N HIS A 217 8.96 -6.00 -3.00
CA HIS A 217 7.91 -6.88 -2.50
C HIS A 217 6.58 -6.16 -2.43
N ALA A 218 5.50 -6.93 -2.39
CA ALA A 218 4.20 -6.50 -1.92
C ALA A 218 3.93 -7.05 -0.51
N ALA A 219 2.80 -6.68 0.08
CA ALA A 219 2.40 -7.19 1.37
C ALA A 219 0.88 -7.44 1.41
N LEU A 220 0.49 -8.57 2.00
CA LEU A 220 -0.89 -8.83 2.38
C LEU A 220 -1.17 -8.18 3.73
N PHE A 221 -2.17 -7.32 3.74
CA PHE A 221 -2.74 -6.75 4.94
C PHE A 221 -4.11 -7.32 5.18
N VAL A 222 -4.48 -7.48 6.44
CA VAL A 222 -5.77 -8.00 6.87
C VAL A 222 -6.41 -7.01 7.85
N GLU A 223 -7.68 -6.68 7.63
CA GLU A 223 -8.54 -6.10 8.64
C GLU A 223 -9.22 -7.28 9.36
N PRO A 224 -8.87 -7.59 10.61
CA PRO A 224 -9.31 -8.79 11.31
C PRO A 224 -10.82 -8.89 11.48
N ALA A 225 -11.45 -7.77 11.76
CA ALA A 225 -12.91 -7.61 11.85
C ALA A 225 -13.30 -6.20 11.34
N PRO A 226 -14.55 -6.00 10.91
CA PRO A 226 -15.00 -4.69 10.42
C PRO A 226 -14.73 -3.57 11.43
N GLY A 227 -13.97 -2.56 11.01
CA GLY A 227 -13.62 -1.41 11.85
C GLY A 227 -12.29 -1.53 12.58
N GLU A 228 -11.70 -2.70 12.67
CA GLU A 228 -10.40 -2.89 13.33
C GLU A 228 -9.23 -2.36 12.48
N PRO A 229 -8.09 -2.06 13.12
CA PRO A 229 -6.88 -1.70 12.39
C PRO A 229 -6.37 -2.83 11.51
N PHE A 230 -5.92 -2.48 10.30
CA PHE A 230 -5.24 -3.43 9.43
C PHE A 230 -3.90 -3.87 10.04
N VAL A 231 -3.58 -5.15 9.90
CA VAL A 231 -2.30 -5.73 10.29
C VAL A 231 -1.58 -6.24 9.04
N LEU A 232 -0.26 -6.05 8.98
CA LEU A 232 0.56 -6.67 7.95
C LEU A 232 0.69 -8.16 8.30
N TRP A 233 0.11 -9.01 7.45
CA TRP A 233 0.11 -10.45 7.64
C TRP A 233 1.31 -11.13 6.98
N GLN A 234 1.52 -10.88 5.68
CA GLN A 234 2.58 -11.53 4.90
C GLN A 234 3.28 -10.55 3.97
N ARG A 235 4.60 -10.66 3.84
CA ARG A 235 5.36 -9.99 2.78
C ARG A 235 5.55 -10.96 1.62
N LEU A 236 5.38 -10.47 0.41
CA LEU A 236 5.39 -11.22 -0.84
C LEU A 236 6.57 -10.74 -1.68
N PRO A 237 7.74 -11.40 -1.62
CA PRO A 237 8.91 -10.95 -2.35
C PRO A 237 8.66 -11.00 -3.86
N PHE A 238 9.18 -10.01 -4.58
CA PHE A 238 9.26 -10.02 -6.03
C PHE A 238 10.40 -10.93 -6.49
N CYS A 239 10.42 -11.27 -7.77
CA CYS A 239 11.53 -12.03 -8.33
C CYS A 239 12.83 -11.23 -8.18
N SER A 240 13.83 -11.81 -7.55
CA SER A 240 15.19 -11.29 -7.58
C SER A 240 15.82 -11.71 -8.91
N ASP A 241 16.40 -10.77 -9.65
CA ASP A 241 17.32 -11.13 -10.73
C ASP A 241 18.49 -11.90 -10.09
N ALA A 242 18.51 -13.20 -10.25
CA ALA A 242 19.73 -13.96 -9.98
C ALA A 242 20.80 -13.41 -10.93
N PRO A 243 22.02 -13.10 -10.46
CA PRO A 243 23.09 -12.74 -11.38
C PRO A 243 23.23 -13.89 -12.39
N GLU A 244 23.08 -13.58 -13.69
CA GLU A 244 23.42 -14.52 -14.74
C GLU A 244 24.86 -14.96 -14.47
N ASN A 245 25.02 -16.24 -14.15
CA ASN A 245 26.30 -16.86 -13.97
C ASN A 245 26.97 -16.87 -15.36
N GLU A 246 27.77 -15.83 -15.66
CA GLU A 246 28.66 -15.86 -16.81
C GLU A 246 29.61 -17.05 -16.63
N SER A 247 29.18 -18.18 -17.17
CA SER A 247 30.03 -19.34 -17.35
C SER A 247 31.12 -18.93 -18.34
N HIS A 248 32.23 -18.45 -17.79
CA HIS A 248 33.47 -18.31 -18.53
C HIS A 248 33.89 -19.71 -19.01
N ASN A 249 33.47 -19.99 -20.24
CA ASN A 249 33.95 -21.13 -20.98
C ASN A 249 35.41 -20.81 -21.41
N GLN A 250 36.37 -21.11 -20.52
CA GLN A 250 37.77 -21.11 -20.90
C GLN A 250 37.98 -22.30 -21.85
N VAL A 251 37.91 -21.99 -23.13
CA VAL A 251 38.43 -22.90 -24.16
C VAL A 251 39.95 -22.88 -24.05
N SER A 252 40.49 -23.90 -23.43
CA SER A 252 41.92 -24.24 -23.58
C SER A 252 42.13 -24.72 -25.02
N GLN A 253 42.91 -23.98 -25.78
CA GLN A 253 43.49 -24.49 -27.01
C GLN A 253 44.85 -25.11 -26.75
N PRO A 254 45.18 -26.17 -27.51
CA PRO A 254 46.36 -27.02 -27.33
C PRO A 254 47.70 -26.32 -27.66
#